data_30c7212695d3c81b2b8a2bda1250778e
#
_entry.id   30c7212695d3c81b2b8a2bda1250778e
#
_cell.length_a   1.000
_cell.length_b   1.000
_cell.length_c   1.000
_cell.angle_alpha   90.00
_cell.angle_beta   90.00
_cell.angle_gamma   90.00
#
_symmetry.space_group_name_H-M   'P 1'
#
loop_
_entity.id
_entity.type
_entity.pdbx_description
1 polymer ?
#
loop_
_entity_poly.entity_id
_entity_poly.type
_entity_poly.pdbx_seq_one_letter_code
_entity_poly.pdbx_strand_id
1 'polypeptide(L)'
;MKKTQLAILLSFLSCLCGWGQAHFVPDAEIVKVGEVEFQVPRRVVFGFTNRGDADLRILEVRPSCGCLRAVFPREPIAPGQHGEVEVTFDARMLGTFHKDVEIRCEGAEPIFLSMQGCVVREVHDYGAEFPIDLGNVLLETNYLEFDDVSRGDRPCVELRLVNKEKTPFRPELMHLPAYVKAQYVPETIPAGKVGTIRLELDSEALPMLGLNQTSVYLARYLGDKVGDANEIQLSAVLLPDFSQLTDEQKAAAPRLEADKTDVQLSASDKARRTETVTLSNLGKSDLHIRQVQVFSRSLSVSLGNQTLRPGRHTKLKISLHPEHLSSKSRPRVLLITDDPEHPKQIFNVEVAGTK
;
A
#
# COMPACT_ATOMS: atom_id res chain seq x y z
N MET A 1 -36.08 95.21 19.53
CA MET A 1 -36.98 94.38 18.74
C MET A 1 -36.12 93.38 17.98
N LYS A 2 -36.00 92.15 18.43
CA LYS A 2 -35.63 90.92 17.65
C LYS A 2 -35.85 89.73 18.57
N LYS A 3 -36.84 88.93 18.26
CA LYS A 3 -37.24 87.71 18.96
C LYS A 3 -36.29 86.61 18.54
N THR A 4 -35.59 86.02 19.47
CA THR A 4 -34.75 84.86 19.26
C THR A 4 -35.59 83.61 19.60
N GLN A 5 -35.93 82.79 18.61
CA GLN A 5 -36.57 81.50 18.80
C GLN A 5 -35.48 80.44 19.08
N LEU A 6 -35.57 79.80 20.25
CA LEU A 6 -34.76 78.67 20.65
C LEU A 6 -35.37 77.37 20.10
N ALA A 7 -34.76 76.78 19.10
CA ALA A 7 -35.22 75.48 18.56
C ALA A 7 -34.54 74.33 19.41
N ILE A 8 -35.38 73.58 20.13
CA ILE A 8 -34.98 72.39 20.86
C ILE A 8 -35.01 71.26 19.85
N LEU A 9 -33.74 70.79 19.51
CA LEU A 9 -33.50 69.59 18.70
C LEU A 9 -33.68 68.35 19.58
N LEU A 10 -34.81 67.67 19.55
CA LEU A 10 -35.04 66.37 20.21
C LEU A 10 -34.38 65.33 19.34
N SER A 11 -33.20 64.90 19.73
CA SER A 11 -32.48 63.71 19.14
C SER A 11 -33.23 62.46 19.64
N PHE A 12 -33.97 61.84 18.76
CA PHE A 12 -34.50 60.49 18.95
C PHE A 12 -33.34 59.49 18.74
N LEU A 13 -32.70 59.12 19.84
CA LEU A 13 -31.77 57.96 19.86
C LEU A 13 -32.64 56.69 19.80
N SER A 14 -32.96 56.24 18.60
CA SER A 14 -33.56 54.91 18.38
C SER A 14 -32.53 53.87 18.72
N CYS A 15 -32.61 53.36 19.95
CA CYS A 15 -31.90 52.14 20.36
C CYS A 15 -32.46 50.99 19.51
N LEU A 16 -31.79 50.70 18.38
CA LEU A 16 -31.97 49.45 17.64
C LEU A 16 -31.52 48.32 18.55
N CYS A 17 -32.41 47.80 19.39
CA CYS A 17 -32.22 46.49 20.00
C CYS A 17 -32.22 45.47 18.85
N GLY A 18 -31.07 45.27 18.20
CA GLY A 18 -30.85 44.12 17.36
C GLY A 18 -30.97 42.89 18.25
N TRP A 19 -32.03 42.16 18.06
CA TRP A 19 -32.12 40.84 18.69
C TRP A 19 -31.06 40.01 18.06
N GLY A 20 -30.06 39.62 18.84
CA GLY A 20 -29.01 38.70 18.41
C GLY A 20 -29.67 37.44 17.85
N GLN A 21 -29.18 36.97 16.71
CA GLN A 21 -29.68 35.76 16.07
C GLN A 21 -28.64 34.64 16.18
N ALA A 22 -29.07 33.51 16.65
CA ALA A 22 -28.27 32.28 16.56
C ALA A 22 -28.25 31.79 15.11
N HIS A 23 -27.09 31.34 14.65
CA HIS A 23 -26.92 30.82 13.29
C HIS A 23 -26.14 29.50 13.27
N PHE A 24 -26.87 28.44 12.98
CA PHE A 24 -26.29 27.08 12.84
C PHE A 24 -25.65 26.94 11.46
N VAL A 25 -24.34 26.75 11.43
CA VAL A 25 -23.59 26.49 10.18
C VAL A 25 -22.97 25.12 10.30
N PRO A 26 -23.44 24.12 9.53
CA PRO A 26 -22.84 22.78 9.53
C PRO A 26 -21.49 22.78 8.84
N ASP A 27 -20.58 21.93 9.30
CA ASP A 27 -19.29 21.69 8.64
C ASP A 27 -19.51 20.96 7.30
N ALA A 28 -20.56 20.11 7.23
CA ALA A 28 -21.02 19.45 6.02
C ALA A 28 -22.52 19.15 6.11
N GLU A 29 -23.27 19.48 5.06
CA GLU A 29 -24.69 19.13 4.97
C GLU A 29 -24.92 17.65 4.65
N ILE A 30 -23.98 17.03 3.91
CA ILE A 30 -24.07 15.63 3.50
C ILE A 30 -22.77 14.90 3.89
N VAL A 31 -22.90 13.82 4.66
CA VAL A 31 -21.81 12.93 5.01
C VAL A 31 -21.90 11.65 4.18
N LYS A 32 -20.85 11.35 3.40
CA LYS A 32 -20.71 10.08 2.68
C LYS A 32 -20.08 9.06 3.61
N VAL A 33 -20.88 8.08 4.05
CA VAL A 33 -20.48 7.07 5.03
C VAL A 33 -19.71 5.91 4.40
N GLY A 34 -19.86 5.72 3.07
CA GLY A 34 -19.28 4.59 2.36
C GLY A 34 -20.07 3.29 2.58
N GLU A 35 -19.36 2.17 2.63
CA GLU A 35 -19.94 0.87 2.95
C GLU A 35 -20.13 0.70 4.45
N VAL A 36 -21.26 0.16 4.85
CA VAL A 36 -21.61 -0.16 6.23
C VAL A 36 -22.00 -1.63 6.30
N GLU A 37 -21.48 -2.36 7.26
CA GLU A 37 -21.79 -3.76 7.42
C GLU A 37 -23.23 -3.96 7.94
N PHE A 38 -23.92 -4.97 7.39
CA PHE A 38 -25.29 -5.30 7.74
C PHE A 38 -25.44 -5.61 9.23
N GLN A 39 -26.41 -4.97 9.90
CA GLN A 39 -26.67 -5.05 11.34
C GLN A 39 -25.54 -4.52 12.25
N VAL A 40 -24.49 -3.90 11.71
CA VAL A 40 -23.49 -3.21 12.50
C VAL A 40 -23.85 -1.71 12.55
N PRO A 41 -24.23 -1.17 13.72
CA PRO A 41 -24.61 0.23 13.81
C PRO A 41 -23.45 1.16 13.42
N ARG A 42 -23.77 2.16 12.59
CA ARG A 42 -22.81 3.17 12.14
C ARG A 42 -23.07 4.50 12.80
N ARG A 43 -22.09 5.01 13.51
CA ARG A 43 -22.10 6.36 14.11
C ARG A 43 -21.56 7.38 13.11
N VAL A 44 -22.28 8.49 12.97
CA VAL A 44 -21.90 9.65 12.15
C VAL A 44 -22.01 10.89 13.04
N VAL A 45 -21.00 11.74 12.99
CA VAL A 45 -20.98 13.02 13.72
C VAL A 45 -21.10 14.15 12.72
N PHE A 46 -22.10 15.00 12.93
CA PHE A 46 -22.27 16.24 12.20
C PHE A 46 -21.78 17.39 13.08
N GLY A 47 -20.59 17.90 12.73
CA GLY A 47 -20.05 19.11 13.36
C GLY A 47 -20.77 20.36 12.84
N PHE A 48 -20.88 21.37 13.69
CA PHE A 48 -21.45 22.66 13.33
C PHE A 48 -20.85 23.77 14.20
N THR A 49 -20.94 24.99 13.74
CA THR A 49 -20.51 26.18 14.47
C THR A 49 -21.70 27.17 14.60
N ASN A 50 -21.88 27.73 15.78
CA ASN A 50 -22.76 28.88 15.94
C ASN A 50 -22.08 30.15 15.41
N ARG A 51 -22.45 30.57 14.20
CA ARG A 51 -21.94 31.78 13.56
C ARG A 51 -22.85 33.01 13.78
N GLY A 52 -23.82 32.90 14.68
CA GLY A 52 -24.65 34.00 15.13
C GLY A 52 -23.99 34.88 16.20
N ASP A 53 -24.73 35.82 16.71
CA ASP A 53 -24.35 36.73 17.81
C ASP A 53 -25.17 36.50 19.10
N ALA A 54 -26.02 35.45 19.12
CA ALA A 54 -26.75 34.96 20.27
C ALA A 54 -26.49 33.47 20.48
N ASP A 55 -26.79 32.98 21.69
CA ASP A 55 -26.66 31.55 22.05
C ASP A 55 -27.58 30.69 21.17
N LEU A 56 -27.00 29.62 20.59
CA LEU A 56 -27.72 28.65 19.79
C LEU A 56 -28.25 27.52 20.67
N ARG A 57 -29.56 27.32 20.69
CA ARG A 57 -30.19 26.22 21.43
C ARG A 57 -30.86 25.28 20.44
N ILE A 58 -30.45 24.00 20.43
CA ILE A 58 -31.12 22.94 19.68
C ILE A 58 -32.32 22.47 20.52
N LEU A 59 -33.52 22.63 19.99
CA LEU A 59 -34.77 22.21 20.64
C LEU A 59 -35.03 20.73 20.40
N GLU A 60 -34.81 20.27 19.16
CA GLU A 60 -35.14 18.91 18.74
C GLU A 60 -34.30 18.51 17.54
N VAL A 61 -33.97 17.23 17.44
CA VAL A 61 -33.42 16.57 16.25
C VAL A 61 -34.36 15.44 15.88
N ARG A 62 -34.98 15.53 14.67
CA ARG A 62 -35.95 14.58 14.15
C ARG A 62 -35.34 13.70 13.08
N PRO A 63 -35.07 12.41 13.35
CA PRO A 63 -34.65 11.47 12.31
C PRO A 63 -35.77 11.19 11.30
N SER A 64 -35.37 10.98 10.02
CA SER A 64 -36.31 10.63 8.93
C SER A 64 -36.88 9.21 9.04
N CYS A 65 -36.35 8.36 9.88
CA CYS A 65 -36.85 6.99 10.12
C CYS A 65 -36.52 6.50 11.53
N GLY A 66 -37.21 5.44 11.97
CA GLY A 66 -36.88 4.73 13.21
C GLY A 66 -35.55 3.96 13.20
N CYS A 67 -34.87 3.93 12.06
CA CYS A 67 -33.55 3.33 11.87
C CYS A 67 -32.40 4.25 12.32
N LEU A 68 -32.70 5.50 12.71
CA LEU A 68 -31.76 6.48 13.20
C LEU A 68 -32.02 6.81 14.68
N ARG A 69 -30.94 7.06 15.41
CA ARG A 69 -30.97 7.66 16.74
C ARG A 69 -30.06 8.88 16.75
N ALA A 70 -30.53 9.99 17.29
CA ALA A 70 -29.75 11.22 17.39
C ALA A 70 -29.48 11.59 18.85
N VAL A 71 -28.25 12.05 19.11
CA VAL A 71 -27.81 12.65 20.36
C VAL A 71 -27.23 14.01 20.04
N PHE A 72 -27.63 15.04 20.81
CA PHE A 72 -27.24 16.42 20.56
C PHE A 72 -27.06 17.19 21.87
N PRO A 73 -26.30 18.31 21.87
CA PRO A 73 -26.09 19.15 23.04
C PRO A 73 -27.39 19.73 23.56
N ARG A 74 -27.62 19.63 24.85
CA ARG A 74 -28.79 20.23 25.54
C ARG A 74 -28.49 21.64 26.06
N GLU A 75 -27.21 21.92 26.29
CA GLU A 75 -26.75 23.24 26.70
C GLU A 75 -26.69 24.20 25.51
N PRO A 76 -26.92 25.49 25.72
CA PRO A 76 -26.78 26.50 24.69
C PRO A 76 -25.31 26.56 24.21
N ILE A 77 -25.13 26.80 22.91
CA ILE A 77 -23.83 26.91 22.27
C ILE A 77 -23.57 28.38 22.00
N ALA A 78 -22.57 28.94 22.66
CA ALA A 78 -22.25 30.36 22.57
C ALA A 78 -21.79 30.78 21.15
N PRO A 79 -21.87 32.06 20.80
CA PRO A 79 -21.37 32.60 19.55
C PRO A 79 -19.90 32.18 19.29
N GLY A 80 -19.65 31.66 18.10
CA GLY A 80 -18.33 31.16 17.66
C GLY A 80 -17.92 29.78 18.17
N GLN A 81 -18.72 29.18 19.07
CA GLN A 81 -18.44 27.85 19.57
C GLN A 81 -18.90 26.75 18.60
N HIS A 82 -18.17 25.63 18.63
CA HIS A 82 -18.45 24.43 17.84
C HIS A 82 -19.30 23.45 18.68
N GLY A 83 -20.22 22.74 18.02
CA GLY A 83 -21.05 21.70 18.59
C GLY A 83 -21.12 20.49 17.66
N GLU A 84 -21.63 19.38 18.17
CA GLU A 84 -21.76 18.13 17.44
C GLU A 84 -23.15 17.52 17.61
N VAL A 85 -23.74 17.03 16.52
CA VAL A 85 -24.91 16.17 16.52
C VAL A 85 -24.47 14.78 16.11
N GLU A 86 -24.61 13.83 17.00
CA GLU A 86 -24.28 12.42 16.75
C GLU A 86 -25.52 11.68 16.26
N VAL A 87 -25.40 10.98 15.15
CA VAL A 87 -26.46 10.15 14.57
C VAL A 87 -25.97 8.73 14.42
N THR A 88 -26.70 7.77 15.00
CA THR A 88 -26.43 6.34 14.87
C THR A 88 -27.47 5.72 13.94
N PHE A 89 -26.99 5.05 12.88
CA PHE A 89 -27.80 4.29 11.91
C PHE A 89 -27.67 2.78 12.19
N ASP A 90 -28.79 2.06 12.21
CA ASP A 90 -28.85 0.64 12.61
C ASP A 90 -28.48 -0.37 11.52
N ALA A 91 -28.32 0.08 10.28
CA ALA A 91 -27.89 -0.70 9.11
C ALA A 91 -28.66 -2.03 8.87
N ARG A 92 -29.96 -2.08 9.18
CA ARG A 92 -30.77 -3.31 9.08
C ARG A 92 -31.35 -3.63 7.70
N MET A 93 -31.05 -2.82 6.70
CA MET A 93 -31.51 -3.03 5.32
C MET A 93 -30.34 -2.97 4.36
N LEU A 94 -30.13 -4.03 3.58
CA LEU A 94 -29.11 -4.09 2.53
C LEU A 94 -29.42 -3.11 1.39
N GLY A 95 -28.37 -2.57 0.78
CA GLY A 95 -28.44 -1.67 -0.37
C GLY A 95 -28.12 -0.22 -0.04
N THR A 96 -28.27 0.65 -1.02
CA THR A 96 -27.97 2.08 -0.87
C THR A 96 -28.98 2.75 0.06
N PHE A 97 -28.48 3.68 0.86
CA PHE A 97 -29.32 4.50 1.74
C PHE A 97 -29.00 5.98 1.61
N HIS A 98 -30.04 6.78 1.77
CA HIS A 98 -30.00 8.22 2.00
C HIS A 98 -30.91 8.49 3.18
N LYS A 99 -30.38 9.10 4.24
CA LYS A 99 -31.08 9.33 5.49
C LYS A 99 -30.87 10.76 5.95
N ASP A 100 -31.93 11.39 6.42
CA ASP A 100 -31.93 12.78 6.84
C ASP A 100 -32.24 12.89 8.32
N VAL A 101 -31.73 13.96 8.92
CA VAL A 101 -32.15 14.46 10.22
C VAL A 101 -32.51 15.93 10.11
N GLU A 102 -33.66 16.28 10.62
CA GLU A 102 -34.14 17.67 10.76
C GLU A 102 -33.70 18.22 12.12
N ILE A 103 -32.95 19.32 12.13
CA ILE A 103 -32.50 20.01 13.33
C ILE A 103 -33.32 21.24 13.50
N ARG A 104 -33.98 21.39 14.66
CA ARG A 104 -34.76 22.56 15.02
C ARG A 104 -34.06 23.32 16.12
N CYS A 105 -33.70 24.56 15.82
CA CYS A 105 -33.14 25.52 16.76
C CYS A 105 -34.15 26.58 17.16
N GLU A 106 -33.99 27.15 18.34
CA GLU A 106 -34.80 28.22 18.84
C GLU A 106 -34.69 29.47 17.93
N GLY A 107 -35.80 29.96 17.43
CA GLY A 107 -35.86 31.19 16.60
C GLY A 107 -35.26 31.05 15.20
N ALA A 108 -34.98 29.83 14.71
CA ALA A 108 -34.42 29.59 13.38
C ALA A 108 -35.26 28.61 12.55
N GLU A 109 -35.12 28.69 11.22
CA GLU A 109 -35.73 27.72 10.31
C GLU A 109 -35.08 26.33 10.50
N PRO A 110 -35.83 25.24 10.22
CA PRO A 110 -35.27 23.88 10.29
C PRO A 110 -34.11 23.67 9.35
N ILE A 111 -33.06 22.96 9.83
CA ILE A 111 -31.87 22.61 9.07
C ILE A 111 -31.91 21.11 8.80
N PHE A 112 -31.58 20.71 7.57
CA PHE A 112 -31.54 19.31 7.17
C PHE A 112 -30.09 18.86 6.94
N LEU A 113 -29.68 17.81 7.65
CA LEU A 113 -28.39 17.14 7.43
C LEU A 113 -28.61 15.71 6.96
N SER A 114 -27.79 15.25 6.04
CA SER A 114 -27.98 13.98 5.35
C SER A 114 -26.78 13.07 5.51
N MET A 115 -27.04 11.77 5.57
CA MET A 115 -26.02 10.74 5.44
C MET A 115 -26.37 9.77 4.33
N GLN A 116 -25.38 9.34 3.56
CA GLN A 116 -25.58 8.40 2.45
C GLN A 116 -24.45 7.37 2.36
N GLY A 117 -24.81 6.16 1.93
CA GLY A 117 -23.89 5.05 1.79
C GLY A 117 -24.56 3.81 1.24
N CYS A 118 -23.94 2.68 1.45
CA CYS A 118 -24.47 1.37 1.06
C CYS A 118 -24.29 0.38 2.20
N VAL A 119 -25.36 -0.31 2.61
CA VAL A 119 -25.26 -1.43 3.55
C VAL A 119 -24.94 -2.69 2.76
N VAL A 120 -23.83 -3.31 3.09
CA VAL A 120 -23.31 -4.53 2.48
C VAL A 120 -23.28 -5.67 3.51
N ARG A 121 -23.26 -6.93 3.08
CA ARG A 121 -23.22 -8.06 4.01
C ARG A 121 -21.93 -8.11 4.82
N GLU A 122 -20.85 -7.73 4.19
CA GLU A 122 -19.50 -7.75 4.75
C GLU A 122 -18.72 -6.57 4.17
N VAL A 123 -18.06 -5.81 5.02
CA VAL A 123 -17.15 -4.73 4.60
C VAL A 123 -15.77 -5.33 4.54
N HIS A 124 -15.18 -5.39 3.34
CA HIS A 124 -13.82 -5.84 3.17
C HIS A 124 -12.85 -4.65 3.27
N ASP A 125 -12.07 -4.62 4.33
CA ASP A 125 -10.91 -3.73 4.41
C ASP A 125 -9.73 -4.39 3.70
N TYR A 126 -9.57 -4.06 2.45
CA TYR A 126 -8.46 -4.56 1.64
C TYR A 126 -7.11 -3.91 1.97
N GLY A 127 -7.06 -2.86 2.80
CA GLY A 127 -5.85 -2.04 2.98
C GLY A 127 -4.66 -2.79 3.58
N ALA A 128 -4.90 -3.71 4.52
CA ALA A 128 -3.85 -4.52 5.14
C ALA A 128 -3.34 -5.63 4.20
N GLU A 129 -4.24 -6.25 3.41
CA GLU A 129 -3.93 -7.37 2.53
C GLU A 129 -3.38 -6.90 1.16
N PHE A 130 -3.80 -5.72 0.69
CA PHE A 130 -3.42 -5.15 -0.61
C PHE A 130 -2.81 -3.75 -0.43
N PRO A 131 -1.58 -3.65 0.09
CA PRO A 131 -0.97 -2.38 0.48
C PRO A 131 -0.52 -1.51 -0.71
N ILE A 132 -0.50 -2.04 -1.93
CA ILE A 132 -0.02 -1.30 -3.11
C ILE A 132 -1.19 -0.69 -3.84
N ASP A 133 -1.34 0.63 -3.75
CA ASP A 133 -2.42 1.39 -4.41
C ASP A 133 -1.95 1.97 -5.75
N LEU A 134 -2.53 1.48 -6.86
CA LEU A 134 -2.29 1.99 -8.21
C LEU A 134 -3.37 2.97 -8.68
N GLY A 135 -4.26 3.41 -7.78
CA GLY A 135 -5.38 4.30 -8.05
C GLY A 135 -6.69 3.54 -8.25
N ASN A 136 -6.88 2.88 -9.37
CA ASN A 136 -8.08 2.08 -9.69
C ASN A 136 -7.98 0.62 -9.23
N VAL A 137 -6.81 0.15 -8.86
CA VAL A 137 -6.52 -1.22 -8.45
C VAL A 137 -5.63 -1.22 -7.22
N LEU A 138 -5.89 -2.12 -6.28
CA LEU A 138 -4.95 -2.46 -5.19
C LEU A 138 -4.25 -3.76 -5.53
N LEU A 139 -2.96 -3.87 -5.24
CA LEU A 139 -2.19 -5.11 -5.37
C LEU A 139 -1.73 -5.61 -4.01
N GLU A 140 -1.68 -6.92 -3.86
CA GLU A 140 -1.08 -7.61 -2.71
C GLU A 140 0.43 -7.31 -2.62
N THR A 141 1.11 -7.30 -3.76
CA THR A 141 2.54 -6.99 -3.88
C THR A 141 2.86 -6.46 -5.28
N ASN A 142 3.97 -5.77 -5.42
CA ASN A 142 4.54 -5.41 -6.72
C ASN A 142 5.90 -6.12 -6.98
N TYR A 143 6.17 -7.17 -6.23
CA TYR A 143 7.37 -8.00 -6.39
C TYR A 143 6.99 -9.47 -6.32
N LEU A 144 7.27 -10.22 -7.39
CA LEU A 144 7.00 -11.65 -7.50
C LEU A 144 8.31 -12.39 -7.74
N GLU A 145 8.58 -13.35 -6.90
CA GLU A 145 9.76 -14.20 -6.97
C GLU A 145 9.32 -15.64 -7.21
N PHE A 146 9.68 -16.19 -8.35
CA PHE A 146 9.52 -17.61 -8.60
C PHE A 146 10.48 -18.38 -7.71
N ASP A 147 10.09 -19.59 -7.32
CA ASP A 147 11.01 -20.53 -6.66
C ASP A 147 12.24 -20.78 -7.52
N ASP A 148 13.28 -21.30 -6.90
CA ASP A 148 14.48 -21.74 -7.63
C ASP A 148 14.11 -22.79 -8.67
N VAL A 149 14.61 -22.64 -9.88
CA VAL A 149 14.24 -23.49 -11.02
C VAL A 149 15.45 -24.16 -11.62
N SER A 150 15.25 -25.41 -12.07
CA SER A 150 16.10 -26.10 -13.02
C SER A 150 15.56 -25.94 -14.45
N ARG A 151 16.41 -26.17 -15.46
CA ARG A 151 15.95 -26.17 -16.86
C ARG A 151 14.81 -27.16 -17.07
N GLY A 152 13.74 -26.73 -17.72
CA GLY A 152 12.53 -27.52 -17.97
C GLY A 152 11.41 -27.36 -16.93
N ASP A 153 11.69 -26.77 -15.77
CA ASP A 153 10.67 -26.47 -14.76
C ASP A 153 9.69 -25.40 -15.24
N ARG A 154 8.44 -25.49 -14.77
CA ARG A 154 7.36 -24.54 -15.07
C ARG A 154 6.64 -24.10 -13.81
N PRO A 155 7.33 -23.36 -12.91
CA PRO A 155 6.71 -22.86 -11.70
C PRO A 155 5.69 -21.78 -12.01
N CYS A 156 4.70 -21.64 -11.09
CA CYS A 156 3.68 -20.61 -11.14
C CYS A 156 3.75 -19.73 -9.90
N VAL A 157 3.52 -18.43 -10.08
CA VAL A 157 3.26 -17.48 -9.00
C VAL A 157 1.95 -16.76 -9.25
N GLU A 158 1.33 -16.30 -8.18
CA GLU A 158 0.05 -15.60 -8.26
C GLU A 158 0.18 -14.18 -7.71
N LEU A 159 -0.45 -13.25 -8.39
CA LEU A 159 -0.62 -11.88 -7.95
C LEU A 159 -2.11 -11.61 -7.75
N ARG A 160 -2.50 -11.34 -6.52
CA ARG A 160 -3.87 -10.95 -6.21
C ARG A 160 -4.04 -9.44 -6.32
N LEU A 161 -5.20 -9.02 -6.81
CA LEU A 161 -5.53 -7.61 -6.99
C LEU A 161 -7.01 -7.36 -6.72
N VAL A 162 -7.34 -6.13 -6.30
CA VAL A 162 -8.72 -5.67 -6.06
C VAL A 162 -9.07 -4.58 -7.06
N ASN A 163 -10.19 -4.74 -7.73
CA ASN A 163 -10.77 -3.68 -8.54
C ASN A 163 -11.48 -2.65 -7.64
N LYS A 164 -10.92 -1.44 -7.49
CA LYS A 164 -11.52 -0.32 -6.72
C LYS A 164 -12.60 0.43 -7.49
N GLU A 165 -12.68 0.21 -8.81
CA GLU A 165 -13.62 0.94 -9.67
C GLU A 165 -15.05 0.44 -9.47
N LYS A 166 -16.01 1.28 -9.87
CA LYS A 166 -17.43 0.92 -9.90
C LYS A 166 -17.83 0.13 -11.15
N THR A 167 -16.90 0.00 -12.10
CA THR A 167 -17.05 -0.73 -13.35
C THR A 167 -16.16 -1.97 -13.36
N PRO A 168 -16.50 -3.02 -14.12
CA PRO A 168 -15.63 -4.18 -14.27
C PRO A 168 -14.26 -3.79 -14.84
N PHE A 169 -13.20 -4.39 -14.33
CA PHE A 169 -11.80 -4.17 -14.72
C PHE A 169 -11.25 -5.42 -15.41
N ARG A 170 -10.65 -5.26 -16.59
CA ARG A 170 -9.92 -6.31 -17.29
C ARG A 170 -8.42 -6.06 -17.13
N PRO A 171 -7.71 -6.86 -16.30
CA PRO A 171 -6.28 -6.70 -16.14
C PRO A 171 -5.51 -7.07 -17.40
N GLU A 172 -4.43 -6.34 -17.68
CA GLU A 172 -3.50 -6.63 -18.77
C GLU A 172 -2.08 -6.29 -18.31
N LEU A 173 -1.14 -7.21 -18.54
CA LEU A 173 0.28 -6.98 -18.27
C LEU A 173 1.00 -6.58 -19.55
N MET A 174 1.64 -5.41 -19.49
CA MET A 174 2.50 -4.90 -20.56
C MET A 174 3.95 -5.37 -20.35
N HIS A 175 4.71 -5.51 -21.43
CA HIS A 175 6.11 -5.95 -21.46
C HIS A 175 6.33 -7.33 -20.85
N LEU A 176 5.35 -8.22 -20.96
CA LEU A 176 5.48 -9.60 -20.50
C LEU A 176 6.58 -10.31 -21.32
N PRO A 177 7.64 -10.86 -20.70
CA PRO A 177 8.68 -11.55 -21.43
C PRO A 177 8.18 -12.86 -22.03
N ALA A 178 8.77 -13.30 -23.15
CA ALA A 178 8.33 -14.49 -23.87
C ALA A 178 8.39 -15.79 -23.05
N TYR A 179 9.21 -15.83 -22.01
CA TYR A 179 9.33 -16.96 -21.10
C TYR A 179 8.34 -16.91 -19.92
N VAL A 180 7.38 -15.95 -19.89
CA VAL A 180 6.32 -15.89 -18.89
C VAL A 180 4.97 -15.84 -19.59
N LYS A 181 4.03 -16.70 -19.15
CA LYS A 181 2.64 -16.68 -19.57
C LYS A 181 1.76 -16.16 -18.44
N ALA A 182 0.78 -15.33 -18.78
CA ALA A 182 -0.19 -14.80 -17.82
C ALA A 182 -1.59 -15.37 -18.07
N GLN A 183 -2.27 -15.75 -17.00
CA GLN A 183 -3.69 -16.09 -16.96
C GLN A 183 -4.39 -15.17 -15.97
N TYR A 184 -5.58 -14.69 -16.33
CA TYR A 184 -6.38 -13.76 -15.53
C TYR A 184 -7.62 -14.46 -15.03
N VAL A 185 -7.83 -14.49 -13.70
CA VAL A 185 -8.96 -15.22 -13.08
C VAL A 185 -9.68 -14.31 -12.08
N PRO A 186 -10.91 -13.89 -12.36
CA PRO A 186 -11.60 -14.00 -13.67
C PRO A 186 -10.95 -13.08 -14.73
N GLU A 187 -11.20 -13.30 -16.02
CA GLU A 187 -10.69 -12.42 -17.10
C GLU A 187 -11.12 -10.95 -16.92
N THR A 188 -12.28 -10.75 -16.30
CA THR A 188 -12.83 -9.43 -15.97
C THR A 188 -13.24 -9.45 -14.51
N ILE A 189 -12.63 -8.60 -13.71
CA ILE A 189 -12.84 -8.50 -12.26
C ILE A 189 -14.00 -7.55 -12.01
N PRO A 190 -15.11 -8.01 -11.40
CA PRO A 190 -16.23 -7.14 -11.07
C PRO A 190 -15.84 -6.00 -10.10
N ALA A 191 -16.65 -4.95 -10.06
CA ALA A 191 -16.48 -3.82 -9.14
C ALA A 191 -16.33 -4.27 -7.68
N GLY A 192 -15.30 -3.82 -7.00
CA GLY A 192 -15.01 -4.12 -5.59
C GLY A 192 -14.64 -5.59 -5.32
N LYS A 193 -14.26 -6.37 -6.35
CA LYS A 193 -13.90 -7.79 -6.18
C LYS A 193 -12.43 -8.04 -6.39
N VAL A 194 -11.97 -9.16 -5.81
CA VAL A 194 -10.62 -9.68 -5.97
C VAL A 194 -10.53 -10.48 -7.26
N GLY A 195 -9.41 -10.34 -7.97
CA GLY A 195 -8.97 -11.20 -9.05
C GLY A 195 -7.55 -11.68 -8.83
N THR A 196 -7.12 -12.63 -9.64
CA THR A 196 -5.79 -13.22 -9.59
C THR A 196 -5.15 -13.23 -10.97
N ILE A 197 -3.92 -12.77 -11.07
CA ILE A 197 -3.06 -12.96 -12.24
C ILE A 197 -2.12 -14.10 -11.90
N ARG A 198 -2.24 -15.22 -12.63
CA ARG A 198 -1.34 -16.37 -12.49
C ARG A 198 -0.27 -16.26 -13.57
N LEU A 199 1.00 -16.30 -13.16
CA LEU A 199 2.16 -16.24 -14.03
C LEU A 199 2.87 -17.60 -14.02
N GLU A 200 3.00 -18.22 -15.19
CA GLU A 200 3.75 -19.45 -15.40
C GLU A 200 5.08 -19.11 -16.08
N LEU A 201 6.18 -19.54 -15.47
CA LEU A 201 7.54 -19.38 -16.00
C LEU A 201 7.94 -20.59 -16.85
N ASP A 202 8.47 -20.37 -18.03
CA ASP A 202 9.17 -21.38 -18.83
C ASP A 202 10.69 -21.26 -18.56
N SER A 203 11.22 -22.09 -17.67
CA SER A 203 12.64 -22.03 -17.27
C SER A 203 13.60 -22.44 -18.39
N GLU A 204 13.13 -23.18 -19.41
CA GLU A 204 13.94 -23.54 -20.58
C GLU A 204 14.36 -22.28 -21.38
N ALA A 205 13.49 -21.27 -21.42
CA ALA A 205 13.70 -20.03 -22.15
C ALA A 205 14.39 -18.93 -21.32
N LEU A 206 14.78 -19.20 -20.06
CA LEU A 206 15.51 -18.21 -19.27
C LEU A 206 16.88 -17.89 -19.89
N PRO A 207 17.27 -16.61 -20.00
CA PRO A 207 18.46 -16.21 -20.73
C PRO A 207 19.79 -16.57 -20.06
N MET A 208 19.82 -16.65 -18.72
CA MET A 208 21.10 -16.86 -18.01
C MET A 208 20.95 -17.70 -16.75
N LEU A 209 22.05 -18.34 -16.36
CA LEU A 209 22.20 -18.99 -15.06
C LEU A 209 22.19 -17.94 -13.93
N GLY A 210 21.61 -18.30 -12.80
CA GLY A 210 21.45 -17.42 -11.65
C GLY A 210 20.22 -16.51 -11.78
N LEU A 211 20.31 -15.26 -11.31
CA LEU A 211 19.20 -14.33 -11.23
C LEU A 211 18.80 -13.80 -12.61
N ASN A 212 17.57 -14.08 -12.96
CA ASN A 212 16.86 -13.48 -14.08
C ASN A 212 15.80 -12.54 -13.51
N GLN A 213 15.92 -11.25 -13.77
CA GLN A 213 15.03 -10.21 -13.24
C GLN A 213 14.49 -9.35 -14.39
N THR A 214 13.20 -9.07 -14.36
CA THR A 214 12.53 -8.23 -15.34
C THR A 214 11.40 -7.46 -14.70
N SER A 215 10.94 -6.39 -15.35
CA SER A 215 9.77 -5.62 -14.96
C SER A 215 8.65 -5.83 -15.96
N VAL A 216 7.44 -6.09 -15.47
CA VAL A 216 6.18 -6.04 -16.20
C VAL A 216 5.33 -4.91 -15.61
N TYR A 217 4.33 -4.45 -16.34
CA TYR A 217 3.55 -3.30 -15.93
C TYR A 217 2.07 -3.59 -16.05
N LEU A 218 1.31 -3.35 -14.99
CA LEU A 218 -0.14 -3.51 -15.04
C LEU A 218 -0.78 -2.31 -15.73
N ALA A 219 -1.48 -2.52 -16.84
CA ALA A 219 -2.28 -1.49 -17.47
C ALA A 219 -3.50 -1.18 -16.59
N ARG A 220 -3.58 0.03 -16.06
CA ARG A 220 -4.68 0.49 -15.19
C ARG A 220 -5.91 0.92 -15.98
N TYR A 221 -5.70 1.34 -17.22
CA TYR A 221 -6.73 1.75 -18.18
C TYR A 221 -6.19 1.62 -19.61
N LEU A 222 -7.08 1.70 -20.59
CA LEU A 222 -6.69 1.61 -22.00
C LEU A 222 -5.75 2.77 -22.38
N GLY A 223 -4.56 2.43 -22.91
CA GLY A 223 -3.54 3.41 -23.28
C GLY A 223 -2.68 3.88 -22.11
N ASP A 224 -2.68 3.18 -20.99
CA ASP A 224 -1.75 3.44 -19.87
C ASP A 224 -0.30 3.30 -20.30
N LYS A 225 0.59 4.08 -19.67
CA LYS A 225 2.02 4.08 -19.96
C LYS A 225 2.79 3.32 -18.90
N VAL A 226 3.87 2.67 -19.31
CA VAL A 226 4.81 2.02 -18.39
C VAL A 226 5.55 3.05 -17.54
N GLY A 227 5.74 2.74 -16.26
CA GLY A 227 6.46 3.58 -15.32
C GLY A 227 6.43 3.01 -13.90
N ASP A 228 7.15 3.65 -12.99
CA ASP A 228 7.30 3.20 -11.60
C ASP A 228 5.96 3.04 -10.86
N ALA A 229 4.93 3.77 -11.32
CA ALA A 229 3.60 3.77 -10.69
C ALA A 229 2.79 2.48 -10.94
N ASN A 230 3.13 1.70 -11.96
CA ASN A 230 2.45 0.46 -12.32
C ASN A 230 3.42 -0.71 -12.57
N GLU A 231 4.67 -0.57 -12.11
CA GLU A 231 5.71 -1.58 -12.22
C GLU A 231 5.48 -2.74 -11.25
N ILE A 232 5.65 -3.95 -11.77
CA ILE A 232 5.71 -5.20 -11.02
C ILE A 232 7.00 -5.90 -11.40
N GLN A 233 7.86 -6.16 -10.41
CA GLN A 233 9.12 -6.84 -10.63
C GLN A 233 8.93 -8.35 -10.57
N LEU A 234 9.47 -9.06 -11.56
CA LEU A 234 9.54 -10.51 -11.60
C LEU A 234 10.98 -10.95 -11.46
N SER A 235 11.24 -11.98 -10.65
CA SER A 235 12.56 -12.61 -10.54
C SER A 235 12.46 -14.13 -10.47
N ALA A 236 13.46 -14.80 -11.04
CA ALA A 236 13.66 -16.24 -10.96
C ALA A 236 15.15 -16.55 -10.86
N VAL A 237 15.52 -17.59 -10.14
CA VAL A 237 16.90 -18.05 -10.03
C VAL A 237 17.03 -19.40 -10.74
N LEU A 238 17.75 -19.40 -11.89
CA LEU A 238 18.06 -20.64 -12.61
C LEU A 238 19.30 -21.29 -11.99
N LEU A 239 19.14 -22.51 -11.51
CA LEU A 239 20.20 -23.30 -10.92
C LEU A 239 20.97 -24.14 -11.95
N PRO A 240 22.25 -24.51 -11.67
CA PRO A 240 22.95 -25.50 -12.44
C PRO A 240 22.28 -26.89 -12.35
N ASP A 241 22.32 -27.65 -13.42
CA ASP A 241 21.81 -29.02 -13.44
C ASP A 241 22.88 -30.01 -12.97
N PHE A 242 22.57 -30.81 -11.96
CA PHE A 242 23.38 -31.85 -11.40
C PHE A 242 22.77 -33.26 -11.52
N SER A 243 21.69 -33.39 -12.30
CA SER A 243 20.92 -34.63 -12.46
C SER A 243 21.77 -35.80 -13.04
N GLN A 244 22.83 -35.47 -13.77
CA GLN A 244 23.71 -36.46 -14.42
C GLN A 244 24.89 -36.90 -13.53
N LEU A 245 25.07 -36.33 -12.32
CA LEU A 245 26.16 -36.73 -11.43
C LEU A 245 25.85 -38.07 -10.76
N THR A 246 26.84 -38.99 -10.81
CA THR A 246 26.80 -40.25 -10.03
C THR A 246 27.02 -39.96 -8.54
N ASP A 247 26.69 -40.94 -7.68
CA ASP A 247 26.88 -40.78 -6.23
C ASP A 247 28.36 -40.64 -5.86
N GLU A 248 29.26 -41.27 -6.60
CA GLU A 248 30.70 -41.12 -6.44
C GLU A 248 31.18 -39.72 -6.80
N GLN A 249 30.64 -39.16 -7.88
CA GLN A 249 30.95 -37.78 -8.28
C GLN A 249 30.39 -36.77 -7.28
N LYS A 250 29.21 -36.98 -6.73
CA LYS A 250 28.64 -36.14 -5.65
C LYS A 250 29.49 -36.23 -4.38
N ALA A 251 29.96 -37.42 -4.00
CA ALA A 251 30.81 -37.61 -2.83
C ALA A 251 32.23 -37.00 -2.99
N ALA A 252 32.69 -36.76 -4.22
CA ALA A 252 33.94 -36.11 -4.57
C ALA A 252 33.75 -34.62 -4.95
N ALA A 253 32.55 -34.09 -4.87
CA ALA A 253 32.20 -32.74 -5.33
C ALA A 253 32.87 -31.63 -4.48
N PRO A 254 32.91 -30.40 -5.01
CA PRO A 254 33.27 -29.23 -4.23
C PRO A 254 32.18 -28.93 -3.19
N ARG A 255 32.56 -28.23 -2.14
CA ARG A 255 31.62 -27.78 -1.11
C ARG A 255 31.92 -26.36 -0.68
N LEU A 256 30.97 -25.49 -0.90
CA LEU A 256 31.05 -24.09 -0.47
C LEU A 256 30.73 -23.95 1.02
N GLU A 257 31.57 -23.18 1.72
CA GLU A 257 31.25 -22.64 3.04
C GLU A 257 31.52 -21.13 3.04
N ALA A 258 30.59 -20.37 3.58
CA ALA A 258 30.73 -18.94 3.84
C ALA A 258 30.81 -18.69 5.36
N ASP A 259 31.71 -17.80 5.78
CA ASP A 259 31.86 -17.45 7.21
C ASP A 259 30.65 -16.76 7.79
N LYS A 260 29.81 -16.16 6.96
CA LYS A 260 28.53 -15.52 7.31
C LYS A 260 27.63 -15.39 6.09
N THR A 261 26.31 -15.31 6.34
CA THR A 261 25.28 -15.11 5.31
C THR A 261 24.52 -13.81 5.49
N ASP A 262 24.53 -13.27 6.71
CA ASP A 262 23.93 -11.99 7.04
C ASP A 262 24.98 -10.91 7.14
N VAL A 263 24.83 -9.86 6.35
CA VAL A 263 25.79 -8.77 6.17
C VAL A 263 25.16 -7.48 6.63
N GLN A 264 25.80 -6.78 7.55
CA GLN A 264 25.34 -5.50 8.07
C GLN A 264 26.14 -4.36 7.49
N LEU A 265 25.47 -3.46 6.76
CA LEU A 265 26.06 -2.25 6.19
C LEU A 265 25.39 -0.99 6.76
N SER A 266 26.04 0.16 6.62
CA SER A 266 25.51 1.44 7.09
C SER A 266 25.46 2.45 5.97
N ALA A 267 24.30 3.12 5.83
CA ALA A 267 24.15 4.22 4.89
C ALA A 267 24.81 5.51 5.39
N SER A 268 24.81 5.72 6.70
CA SER A 268 25.34 6.93 7.35
C SER A 268 26.84 6.87 7.61
N ASP A 269 27.40 5.69 7.89
CA ASP A 269 28.83 5.50 8.20
C ASP A 269 29.61 4.97 6.99
N LYS A 270 30.48 5.82 6.42
CA LYS A 270 31.30 5.44 5.25
C LYS A 270 32.22 4.25 5.51
N ALA A 271 32.72 4.08 6.73
CA ALA A 271 33.60 2.95 7.09
C ALA A 271 32.87 1.62 7.08
N ARG A 272 31.55 1.64 7.29
CA ARG A 272 30.67 0.46 7.31
C ARG A 272 29.86 0.28 6.03
N ARG A 273 30.23 0.95 4.92
CA ARG A 273 29.60 0.75 3.61
C ARG A 273 30.10 -0.46 2.87
N THR A 274 31.09 -1.14 3.41
CA THR A 274 31.71 -2.31 2.79
C THR A 274 31.94 -3.38 3.84
N GLU A 275 31.56 -4.60 3.51
CA GLU A 275 31.79 -5.79 4.32
C GLU A 275 32.43 -6.89 3.45
N THR A 276 33.20 -7.75 4.08
CA THR A 276 33.89 -8.85 3.40
C THR A 276 33.41 -10.17 3.97
N VAL A 277 33.03 -11.08 3.08
CA VAL A 277 32.68 -12.46 3.39
C VAL A 277 33.79 -13.35 2.90
N THR A 278 34.20 -14.31 3.71
CA THR A 278 35.18 -15.34 3.32
C THR A 278 34.46 -16.59 2.80
N LEU A 279 34.77 -16.98 1.58
CA LEU A 279 34.23 -18.17 0.91
C LEU A 279 35.31 -19.23 0.87
N SER A 280 35.04 -20.42 1.39
CA SER A 280 35.98 -21.54 1.48
C SER A 280 35.46 -22.75 0.73
N ASN A 281 36.36 -23.49 0.09
CA ASN A 281 36.05 -24.80 -0.48
C ASN A 281 36.45 -25.91 0.50
N LEU A 282 35.47 -26.54 1.12
CA LEU A 282 35.64 -27.68 2.03
C LEU A 282 35.45 -29.04 1.33
N GLY A 283 35.19 -29.03 0.02
CA GLY A 283 35.02 -30.21 -0.80
C GLY A 283 36.34 -30.87 -1.21
N LYS A 284 36.24 -31.84 -2.10
CA LYS A 284 37.36 -32.64 -2.57
C LYS A 284 37.82 -32.29 -3.99
N SER A 285 37.05 -31.55 -4.75
CA SER A 285 37.36 -31.05 -6.09
C SER A 285 37.35 -29.52 -6.13
N ASP A 286 37.77 -28.95 -7.24
CA ASP A 286 37.80 -27.52 -7.44
C ASP A 286 36.36 -26.94 -7.44
N LEU A 287 36.15 -25.93 -6.64
CA LEU A 287 34.87 -25.18 -6.57
C LEU A 287 34.92 -24.01 -7.56
N HIS A 288 33.96 -23.97 -8.46
CA HIS A 288 33.81 -22.86 -9.40
C HIS A 288 32.61 -21.97 -9.01
N ILE A 289 32.88 -20.69 -8.78
CA ILE A 289 31.88 -19.69 -8.59
C ILE A 289 31.39 -19.26 -9.98
N ARG A 290 30.20 -19.73 -10.35
CA ARG A 290 29.61 -19.54 -11.69
C ARG A 290 29.07 -18.15 -11.92
N GLN A 291 28.37 -17.59 -10.90
CA GLN A 291 27.77 -16.26 -10.95
C GLN A 291 27.86 -15.58 -9.58
N VAL A 292 28.06 -14.27 -9.60
CA VAL A 292 27.85 -13.37 -8.45
C VAL A 292 26.99 -12.21 -8.94
N GLN A 293 25.79 -12.09 -8.40
CA GLN A 293 24.79 -11.12 -8.86
C GLN A 293 24.20 -10.38 -7.67
N VAL A 294 23.70 -9.16 -7.89
CA VAL A 294 23.02 -8.34 -6.89
C VAL A 294 21.55 -8.18 -7.26
N PHE A 295 20.65 -8.25 -6.28
CA PHE A 295 19.21 -8.02 -6.49
C PHE A 295 18.85 -6.52 -6.54
N SER A 296 19.75 -5.64 -6.14
CA SER A 296 19.51 -4.21 -6.08
C SER A 296 20.70 -3.41 -6.58
N ARG A 297 20.45 -2.34 -7.30
CA ARG A 297 21.48 -1.36 -7.73
C ARG A 297 22.18 -0.67 -6.56
N SER A 298 21.60 -0.77 -5.35
CA SER A 298 22.22 -0.24 -4.14
C SER A 298 23.44 -1.04 -3.68
N LEU A 299 23.73 -2.20 -4.28
CA LEU A 299 24.88 -3.02 -3.97
C LEU A 299 25.83 -3.14 -5.17
N SER A 300 27.11 -3.27 -4.87
CA SER A 300 28.12 -3.79 -5.79
C SER A 300 28.96 -4.85 -5.09
N VAL A 301 29.48 -5.78 -5.88
CA VAL A 301 30.28 -6.91 -5.38
C VAL A 301 31.60 -7.01 -6.11
N SER A 302 32.63 -7.48 -5.41
CA SER A 302 33.91 -7.82 -5.98
C SER A 302 34.38 -9.15 -5.39
N LEU A 303 34.69 -10.09 -6.27
CA LEU A 303 35.17 -11.41 -5.90
C LEU A 303 36.67 -11.52 -6.22
N GLY A 304 37.45 -12.15 -5.34
CA GLY A 304 38.85 -12.40 -5.57
C GLY A 304 39.05 -13.49 -6.64
N ASN A 305 39.09 -14.76 -6.25
CA ASN A 305 39.23 -15.87 -7.18
C ASN A 305 37.89 -16.56 -7.44
N GLN A 306 37.59 -16.88 -8.70
CA GLN A 306 36.40 -17.62 -9.09
C GLN A 306 36.53 -19.13 -8.97
N THR A 307 37.77 -19.66 -8.91
CA THR A 307 38.05 -21.08 -8.76
C THR A 307 38.85 -21.29 -7.48
N LEU A 308 38.36 -22.17 -6.62
CA LEU A 308 38.96 -22.50 -5.34
C LEU A 308 39.29 -23.98 -5.29
N ARG A 309 40.61 -24.32 -5.22
CA ARG A 309 41.05 -25.69 -4.93
C ARG A 309 40.56 -26.12 -3.55
N PRO A 310 40.50 -27.44 -3.28
CA PRO A 310 40.19 -27.95 -1.94
C PRO A 310 41.02 -27.27 -0.85
N GLY A 311 40.35 -26.84 0.23
CA GLY A 311 40.99 -26.16 1.37
C GLY A 311 41.39 -24.71 1.11
N ARG A 312 41.13 -24.14 -0.08
CA ARG A 312 41.39 -22.72 -0.37
C ARG A 312 40.17 -21.85 -0.14
N HIS A 313 40.44 -20.57 0.07
CA HIS A 313 39.41 -19.55 0.28
C HIS A 313 39.62 -18.32 -0.61
N THR A 314 38.55 -17.55 -0.78
CA THR A 314 38.54 -16.25 -1.45
C THR A 314 37.73 -15.26 -0.67
N LYS A 315 37.80 -13.98 -1.02
CA LYS A 315 37.04 -12.90 -0.40
C LYS A 315 36.00 -12.38 -1.36
N LEU A 316 34.74 -12.33 -0.90
CA LEU A 316 33.64 -11.62 -1.52
C LEU A 316 33.45 -10.30 -0.79
N LYS A 317 33.74 -9.21 -1.46
CA LYS A 317 33.54 -7.87 -0.93
C LYS A 317 32.19 -7.32 -1.40
N ILE A 318 31.33 -6.92 -0.46
CA ILE A 318 30.00 -6.36 -0.72
C ILE A 318 30.02 -4.89 -0.32
N SER A 319 29.66 -4.00 -1.22
CA SER A 319 29.68 -2.55 -1.01
C SER A 319 28.30 -1.94 -1.24
N LEU A 320 27.91 -1.00 -0.37
CA LEU A 320 26.64 -0.28 -0.40
C LEU A 320 26.78 1.07 -1.11
N HIS A 321 25.85 1.37 -1.98
CA HIS A 321 25.64 2.64 -2.68
C HIS A 321 24.36 3.29 -2.16
N PRO A 322 24.41 4.11 -1.10
CA PRO A 322 23.23 4.67 -0.44
C PRO A 322 22.35 5.53 -1.37
N GLU A 323 22.96 6.14 -2.40
CA GLU A 323 22.27 6.97 -3.41
C GLU A 323 21.25 6.19 -4.24
N HIS A 324 21.35 4.85 -4.26
CA HIS A 324 20.43 3.94 -4.96
C HIS A 324 19.49 3.17 -4.02
N LEU A 325 19.51 3.49 -2.72
CA LEU A 325 18.57 2.90 -1.76
C LEU A 325 17.18 3.51 -1.93
N SER A 326 16.18 2.66 -1.92
CA SER A 326 14.77 3.06 -1.86
C SER A 326 14.03 2.19 -0.84
N SER A 327 12.83 2.60 -0.43
CA SER A 327 11.96 1.81 0.44
C SER A 327 11.56 0.45 -0.16
N LYS A 328 11.68 0.32 -1.49
CA LYS A 328 11.42 -0.93 -2.23
C LYS A 328 12.67 -1.80 -2.38
N SER A 329 13.86 -1.32 -2.01
CA SER A 329 15.11 -2.06 -2.17
C SER A 329 15.12 -3.28 -1.25
N ARG A 330 15.48 -4.43 -1.83
CA ARG A 330 15.75 -5.68 -1.11
C ARG A 330 17.22 -6.07 -1.38
N PRO A 331 18.17 -5.45 -0.68
CA PRO A 331 19.58 -5.63 -0.98
C PRO A 331 20.02 -7.05 -0.58
N ARG A 332 20.26 -7.89 -1.57
CA ARG A 332 20.75 -9.26 -1.44
C ARG A 332 21.81 -9.52 -2.49
N VAL A 333 22.75 -10.42 -2.20
CA VAL A 333 23.73 -10.92 -3.14
C VAL A 333 23.47 -12.40 -3.38
N LEU A 334 23.41 -12.79 -4.63
CA LEU A 334 23.31 -14.18 -5.08
C LEU A 334 24.69 -14.68 -5.50
N LEU A 335 25.06 -15.84 -5.03
CA LEU A 335 26.19 -16.62 -5.49
C LEU A 335 25.68 -17.95 -6.04
N ILE A 336 26.12 -18.29 -7.26
CA ILE A 336 25.88 -19.62 -7.87
C ILE A 336 27.22 -20.33 -8.05
N THR A 337 27.25 -21.57 -7.63
CA THR A 337 28.45 -22.42 -7.69
C THR A 337 28.16 -23.77 -8.33
N ASP A 338 29.18 -24.58 -8.49
CA ASP A 338 29.08 -26.00 -8.88
C ASP A 338 29.11 -26.97 -7.70
N ASP A 339 28.81 -26.48 -6.48
CA ASP A 339 28.50 -27.34 -5.34
C ASP A 339 27.11 -27.98 -5.55
N PRO A 340 26.99 -29.30 -5.73
CA PRO A 340 25.71 -29.93 -6.05
C PRO A 340 24.77 -30.03 -4.84
N GLU A 341 25.27 -29.91 -3.61
CA GLU A 341 24.43 -29.91 -2.41
C GLU A 341 23.86 -28.51 -2.13
N HIS A 342 24.66 -27.46 -2.40
CA HIS A 342 24.27 -26.07 -2.14
C HIS A 342 24.71 -25.18 -3.31
N PRO A 343 24.07 -25.34 -4.50
CA PRO A 343 24.47 -24.60 -5.70
C PRO A 343 24.21 -23.08 -5.61
N LYS A 344 23.37 -22.67 -4.68
CA LYS A 344 22.94 -21.30 -4.44
C LYS A 344 23.28 -20.87 -3.02
N GLN A 345 23.88 -19.70 -2.90
CA GLN A 345 24.05 -19.00 -1.63
C GLN A 345 23.51 -17.58 -1.74
N ILE A 346 22.61 -17.20 -0.82
CA ILE A 346 22.12 -15.83 -0.67
C ILE A 346 22.84 -15.18 0.52
N PHE A 347 23.31 -13.95 0.32
CA PHE A 347 23.77 -13.07 1.38
C PHE A 347 22.73 -11.96 1.56
N ASN A 348 22.07 -11.96 2.72
CA ASN A 348 21.10 -10.92 3.09
C ASN A 348 21.87 -9.69 3.58
N VAL A 349 21.51 -8.53 3.09
CA VAL A 349 22.16 -7.28 3.48
C VAL A 349 21.19 -6.41 4.25
N GLU A 350 21.47 -6.23 5.53
CA GLU A 350 20.74 -5.29 6.39
C GLU A 350 21.44 -3.93 6.35
N VAL A 351 20.66 -2.88 6.14
CA VAL A 351 21.20 -1.52 6.04
C VAL A 351 20.71 -0.68 7.22
N ALA A 352 21.64 -0.31 8.09
CA ALA A 352 21.39 0.61 9.19
C ALA A 352 21.46 2.07 8.73
N GLY A 353 20.66 2.96 9.34
CA GLY A 353 20.70 4.40 9.09
C GLY A 353 19.98 4.86 7.82
N THR A 354 19.00 4.11 7.33
CA THR A 354 18.01 4.59 6.37
C THR A 354 17.02 5.52 7.09
N LYS A 355 16.86 6.75 6.57
CA LYS A 355 15.86 7.72 7.06
C LYS A 355 14.45 7.34 6.62
#